data_52e3f2e9ac5ccc060a9afe4fef1c8d33
#
_entry.id   52e3f2e9ac5ccc060a9afe4fef1c8d33
#
_cell.length_a   1.000
_cell.length_b   1.000
_cell.length_c   1.000
_cell.angle_alpha   90.00
_cell.angle_beta   90.00
_cell.angle_gamma   90.00
#
_symmetry.space_group_name_H-M   'P 1'
#
loop_
_entity.id
_entity.type
_entity.pdbx_description
1 polymer ?
#
loop_
_entity_poly.entity_id
_entity_poly.type
_entity_poly.pdbx_seq_one_letter_code
_entity_poly.pdbx_strand_id
1 'polypeptide(L)'
;MAWYAYCLTEHQTLPNGTRTRRPFLLEGVQGVNGAAVLSYPSGEFAVIVSEYDHAAGELDHKAAIDHARVVSNCFRNSTVLPFKFGTIFDSDDALRQAVRVNRRAFGLSVAKLRGKSEMHIKLVVRDGSLREAMIDVQLPDTVGGDYLSKLKVKASRERERQTKARALSVQVHKLFNPLEEEVSCKKVAPEGMLIDIAHLIDSKSVEKYQNRYVSAAKQLKNCEVAISGPWPPYHFLPGKLRTVAGNS
;
A
#
# COMPACT_ATOMS: atom_id res chain seq x y z
N MET A 1 23.21 -1.64 16.99
CA MET A 1 21.77 -1.55 17.36
C MET A 1 20.99 -1.58 16.06
N ALA A 2 20.07 -2.52 15.91
CA ALA A 2 19.22 -2.61 14.74
C ALA A 2 17.95 -1.78 14.94
N TRP A 3 17.39 -1.29 13.83
CA TRP A 3 16.22 -0.43 13.80
C TRP A 3 15.11 -1.03 12.96
N TYR A 4 13.96 -1.26 13.54
CA TYR A 4 12.73 -1.53 12.80
C TYR A 4 12.12 -0.20 12.33
N ALA A 5 11.91 -0.05 11.02
CA ALA A 5 11.45 1.21 10.44
C ALA A 5 9.98 1.16 10.01
N TYR A 6 9.22 2.18 10.38
CA TYR A 6 7.80 2.33 10.07
C TYR A 6 7.54 3.21 8.86
N CYS A 7 8.06 4.43 8.89
CA CYS A 7 7.90 5.42 7.82
C CYS A 7 8.99 6.47 7.88
N LEU A 8 9.11 7.23 6.81
CA LEU A 8 9.90 8.45 6.74
C LEU A 8 8.94 9.65 6.70
N THR A 9 9.28 10.71 7.43
CA THR A 9 8.56 11.99 7.44
C THR A 9 9.52 13.15 7.15
N GLU A 10 8.96 14.33 6.89
CA GLU A 10 9.76 15.55 6.98
C GLU A 10 10.23 15.75 8.42
N HIS A 11 11.45 16.25 8.57
CA HIS A 11 12.01 16.52 9.88
C HIS A 11 11.17 17.60 10.59
N GLN A 12 10.53 17.21 11.68
CA GLN A 12 9.74 18.13 12.49
C GLN A 12 10.64 19.18 13.16
N THR A 13 10.26 20.41 13.03
CA THR A 13 10.86 21.50 13.81
C THR A 13 10.14 21.55 15.15
N LEU A 14 10.87 21.52 16.25
CA LEU A 14 10.31 21.71 17.59
C LEU A 14 9.62 23.08 17.69
N PRO A 15 8.68 23.27 18.66
CA PRO A 15 7.95 24.54 18.84
C PRO A 15 8.84 25.78 18.97
N ASN A 16 10.08 25.57 19.45
CA ASN A 16 11.10 26.63 19.58
C ASN A 16 11.88 26.92 18.28
N GLY A 17 11.50 26.33 17.14
CA GLY A 17 12.19 26.49 15.87
C GLY A 17 13.47 25.66 15.71
N THR A 18 13.87 24.87 16.71
CA THR A 18 15.09 24.09 16.69
C THR A 18 14.85 22.74 16.00
N ARG A 19 15.74 22.33 15.10
CA ARG A 19 15.77 20.97 14.58
C ARG A 19 16.57 20.06 15.50
N THR A 20 15.94 18.99 15.98
CA THR A 20 16.66 18.00 16.80
C THR A 20 17.67 17.25 15.93
N ARG A 21 18.87 17.03 16.48
CA ARG A 21 19.90 16.18 15.85
C ARG A 21 19.99 14.78 16.47
N ARG A 22 19.25 14.55 17.56
CA ARG A 22 19.22 13.27 18.28
C ARG A 22 17.83 12.63 18.15
N PRO A 23 17.74 11.31 18.18
CA PRO A 23 16.47 10.62 18.26
C PRO A 23 15.69 11.07 19.50
N PHE A 24 14.37 11.18 19.36
CA PHE A 24 13.48 11.49 20.48
C PHE A 24 12.25 10.58 20.46
N LEU A 25 11.75 10.29 21.66
CA LEU A 25 10.59 9.43 21.87
C LEU A 25 9.31 10.07 21.33
N LEU A 26 8.49 9.30 20.63
CA LEU A 26 7.12 9.66 20.30
C LEU A 26 6.18 9.16 21.40
N GLU A 27 5.76 10.08 22.27
CA GLU A 27 4.91 9.75 23.41
C GLU A 27 3.55 9.21 22.96
N GLY A 28 3.02 8.24 23.74
CA GLY A 28 1.71 7.64 23.49
C GLY A 28 1.65 6.69 22.30
N VAL A 29 2.76 6.38 21.65
CA VAL A 29 2.83 5.45 20.51
C VAL A 29 3.65 4.23 20.89
N GLN A 30 3.03 3.04 20.82
CA GLN A 30 3.71 1.75 20.98
C GLN A 30 3.96 1.13 19.59
N GLY A 31 5.19 0.68 19.40
CA GLY A 31 5.62 0.01 18.19
C GLY A 31 5.41 -1.50 18.20
N VAL A 32 6.03 -2.16 17.24
CA VAL A 32 6.06 -3.62 17.13
C VAL A 32 6.59 -4.22 18.43
N ASN A 33 5.91 -5.26 18.93
CA ASN A 33 6.21 -5.93 20.20
C ASN A 33 6.23 -5.01 21.43
N GLY A 34 5.50 -3.89 21.39
CA GLY A 34 5.42 -2.93 22.50
C GLY A 34 6.66 -2.04 22.63
N ALA A 35 7.58 -2.07 21.67
CA ALA A 35 8.79 -1.27 21.70
C ALA A 35 8.49 0.23 21.64
N ALA A 36 9.34 1.04 22.26
CA ALA A 36 9.29 2.50 22.18
C ALA A 36 9.48 2.96 20.72
N VAL A 37 8.70 3.94 20.30
CA VAL A 37 8.81 4.53 18.96
C VAL A 37 9.60 5.82 19.03
N LEU A 38 10.60 5.94 18.19
CA LEU A 38 11.49 7.07 18.13
C LEU A 38 11.41 7.77 16.79
N SER A 39 11.51 9.10 16.80
CA SER A 39 11.80 9.88 15.60
C SER A 39 13.32 10.03 15.48
N TYR A 40 13.89 9.41 14.45
CA TYR A 40 15.33 9.40 14.18
C TYR A 40 15.68 10.43 13.09
N PRO A 41 16.30 11.57 13.44
CA PRO A 41 16.63 12.61 12.47
C PRO A 41 17.70 12.16 11.47
N SER A 42 17.47 12.40 10.19
CA SER A 42 18.43 12.12 9.12
C SER A 42 18.33 13.18 8.02
N GLY A 43 19.12 14.24 8.16
CA GLY A 43 19.11 15.38 7.25
C GLY A 43 17.81 16.19 7.33
N GLU A 44 17.12 16.32 6.21
CA GLU A 44 15.84 17.02 6.12
C GLU A 44 14.63 16.13 6.48
N PHE A 45 14.89 14.86 6.74
CA PHE A 45 13.90 13.86 7.09
C PHE A 45 14.07 13.35 8.52
N ALA A 46 13.05 12.69 9.01
CA ALA A 46 13.09 11.85 10.18
C ALA A 46 12.56 10.46 9.80
N VAL A 47 13.25 9.42 10.28
CA VAL A 47 12.77 8.03 10.15
C VAL A 47 12.12 7.66 11.47
N ILE A 48 10.88 7.18 11.40
CA ILE A 48 10.17 6.67 12.57
C ILE A 48 10.56 5.21 12.75
N VAL A 49 11.15 4.91 13.92
CA VAL A 49 11.80 3.62 14.19
C VAL A 49 11.50 3.13 15.59
N SER A 50 11.72 1.85 15.82
CA SER A 50 11.92 1.25 17.15
C SER A 50 13.23 0.48 17.17
N GLU A 51 13.82 0.33 18.35
CA GLU A 51 14.89 -0.65 18.53
C GLU A 51 14.39 -2.05 18.17
N TYR A 52 15.22 -2.81 17.46
CA TYR A 52 14.86 -4.15 17.02
C TYR A 52 15.87 -5.17 17.53
N ASP A 53 15.34 -6.19 18.20
CA ASP A 53 16.10 -7.35 18.61
C ASP A 53 15.78 -8.53 17.67
N HIS A 54 16.78 -8.99 16.93
CA HIS A 54 16.66 -10.15 16.06
C HIS A 54 16.30 -11.44 16.80
N ALA A 55 16.57 -11.52 18.10
CA ALA A 55 16.19 -12.66 18.94
C ALA A 55 14.70 -12.64 19.37
N ALA A 56 13.98 -11.55 19.14
CA ALA A 56 12.57 -11.40 19.55
C ALA A 56 11.57 -12.25 18.75
N GLY A 57 12.03 -13.06 17.80
CA GLY A 57 11.20 -13.95 16.98
C GLY A 57 10.72 -13.34 15.67
N GLU A 58 9.89 -14.10 14.96
CA GLU A 58 9.33 -13.70 13.66
C GLU A 58 8.28 -12.59 13.81
N LEU A 59 8.22 -11.73 12.80
CA LEU A 59 7.21 -10.67 12.71
C LEU A 59 5.86 -11.28 12.31
N ASP A 60 4.96 -11.37 13.25
CA ASP A 60 3.64 -11.97 13.11
C ASP A 60 2.56 -10.99 12.61
N HIS A 61 1.32 -11.45 12.57
CA HIS A 61 0.17 -10.63 12.18
C HIS A 61 -0.06 -9.47 13.16
N LYS A 62 0.20 -9.65 14.45
CA LYS A 62 0.08 -8.58 15.46
C LYS A 62 1.11 -7.49 15.19
N ALA A 63 2.35 -7.86 14.87
CA ALA A 63 3.40 -6.92 14.48
C ALA A 63 3.01 -6.09 13.24
N ALA A 64 2.32 -6.70 12.26
CA ALA A 64 1.81 -5.97 11.09
C ALA A 64 0.74 -4.92 11.48
N ILE A 65 -0.16 -5.25 12.42
CA ILE A 65 -1.15 -4.31 12.95
C ILE A 65 -0.46 -3.16 13.70
N ASP A 66 0.52 -3.48 14.55
CA ASP A 66 1.27 -2.47 15.30
C ASP A 66 2.02 -1.54 14.36
N HIS A 67 2.67 -2.08 13.31
CA HIS A 67 3.29 -1.29 12.24
C HIS A 67 2.30 -0.31 11.59
N ALA A 68 1.17 -0.80 11.14
CA ALA A 68 0.14 0.01 10.49
C ALA A 68 -0.41 1.10 11.43
N ARG A 69 -0.53 0.81 12.74
CA ARG A 69 -0.95 1.77 13.76
C ARG A 69 0.04 2.91 13.92
N VAL A 70 1.35 2.62 13.99
CA VAL A 70 2.38 3.65 14.07
C VAL A 70 2.37 4.54 12.83
N VAL A 71 2.35 3.95 11.63
CA VAL A 71 2.30 4.71 10.37
C VAL A 71 1.06 5.59 10.30
N SER A 72 -0.11 5.05 10.66
CA SER A 72 -1.39 5.80 10.67
C SER A 72 -1.37 6.96 11.67
N ASN A 73 -0.74 6.77 12.83
CA ASN A 73 -0.61 7.81 13.83
C ASN A 73 0.27 8.98 13.33
N CYS A 74 1.41 8.66 12.72
CA CYS A 74 2.26 9.67 12.08
C CYS A 74 1.55 10.41 10.94
N PHE A 75 0.75 9.68 10.14
CA PHE A 75 0.02 10.24 9.01
C PHE A 75 -1.01 11.29 9.40
N ARG A 76 -1.62 11.19 10.59
CA ARG A 76 -2.58 12.20 11.06
C ARG A 76 -1.99 13.60 11.17
N ASN A 77 -0.69 13.69 11.45
CA ASN A 77 -0.01 14.94 11.78
C ASN A 77 1.05 15.36 10.77
N SER A 78 1.41 14.48 9.82
CA SER A 78 2.50 14.74 8.88
C SER A 78 2.33 13.97 7.57
N THR A 79 3.03 14.43 6.53
CA THR A 79 3.23 13.62 5.32
C THR A 79 4.17 12.48 5.62
N VAL A 80 3.75 11.26 5.37
CA VAL A 80 4.55 10.06 5.60
C VAL A 80 4.84 9.33 4.29
N LEU A 81 6.02 8.75 4.21
CA LEU A 81 6.39 7.72 3.24
C LEU A 81 6.50 6.39 3.99
N PRO A 82 5.47 5.52 3.96
CA PRO A 82 5.50 4.26 4.68
C PRO A 82 6.61 3.34 4.16
N PHE A 83 7.32 2.69 5.05
CA PHE A 83 8.17 1.54 4.70
C PHE A 83 7.32 0.27 4.61
N LYS A 84 7.82 -0.71 3.87
CA LYS A 84 7.22 -2.04 3.87
C LYS A 84 7.32 -2.64 5.26
N PHE A 85 6.28 -3.37 5.67
CA PHE A 85 6.33 -4.19 6.87
C PHE A 85 7.57 -5.10 6.85
N GLY A 86 8.28 -5.17 7.98
CA GLY A 86 9.52 -5.92 8.09
C GLY A 86 10.77 -5.20 7.57
N THR A 87 10.71 -3.88 7.32
CA THR A 87 11.91 -3.11 6.98
C THR A 87 12.77 -2.90 8.23
N ILE A 88 13.98 -3.47 8.20
CA ILE A 88 14.95 -3.40 9.30
C ILE A 88 16.27 -2.85 8.77
N PHE A 89 16.92 -2.02 9.55
CA PHE A 89 18.28 -1.53 9.33
C PHE A 89 19.19 -2.06 10.44
N ASP A 90 20.25 -2.75 10.08
CA ASP A 90 21.13 -3.45 11.03
C ASP A 90 21.99 -2.50 11.89
N SER A 91 22.06 -1.22 11.53
CA SER A 91 22.81 -0.19 12.26
C SER A 91 22.32 1.21 11.96
N ASP A 92 22.75 2.17 12.79
CA ASP A 92 22.60 3.60 12.56
C ASP A 92 23.18 4.03 11.21
N ASP A 93 24.34 3.49 10.85
CA ASP A 93 25.02 3.83 9.60
C ASP A 93 24.24 3.30 8.40
N ALA A 94 23.69 2.08 8.46
CA ALA A 94 22.85 1.52 7.43
C ALA A 94 21.59 2.37 7.21
N LEU A 95 20.90 2.79 8.29
CA LEU A 95 19.76 3.68 8.24
C LEU A 95 20.11 5.02 7.60
N ARG A 96 21.15 5.69 8.09
CA ARG A 96 21.61 6.99 7.55
C ARG A 96 22.02 6.89 6.10
N GLN A 97 22.73 5.83 5.73
CA GLN A 97 23.13 5.57 4.34
C GLN A 97 21.92 5.37 3.43
N ALA A 98 20.92 4.58 3.86
CA ALA A 98 19.70 4.37 3.10
C ALA A 98 18.95 5.69 2.82
N VAL A 99 18.82 6.56 3.82
CA VAL A 99 18.22 7.89 3.65
C VAL A 99 19.06 8.76 2.71
N ARG A 100 20.37 8.76 2.86
CA ARG A 100 21.29 9.58 2.06
C ARG A 100 21.23 9.22 0.57
N VAL A 101 21.31 7.94 0.23
CA VAL A 101 21.32 7.50 -1.18
C VAL A 101 19.99 7.68 -1.88
N ASN A 102 18.89 7.70 -1.10
CA ASN A 102 17.53 7.89 -1.61
C ASN A 102 16.99 9.32 -1.40
N ARG A 103 17.80 10.25 -0.90
CA ARG A 103 17.38 11.60 -0.51
C ARG A 103 16.54 12.31 -1.56
N ARG A 104 17.00 12.30 -2.82
CA ARG A 104 16.29 12.95 -3.93
C ARG A 104 14.93 12.29 -4.18
N ALA A 105 14.87 10.96 -4.18
CA ALA A 105 13.64 10.22 -4.39
C ALA A 105 12.63 10.48 -3.25
N PHE A 106 13.11 10.48 -2.01
CA PHE A 106 12.26 10.82 -0.86
C PHE A 106 11.73 12.25 -0.92
N GLY A 107 12.57 13.23 -1.25
CA GLY A 107 12.14 14.62 -1.39
C GLY A 107 11.05 14.81 -2.44
N LEU A 108 11.21 14.20 -3.62
CA LEU A 108 10.20 14.23 -4.68
C LEU A 108 8.89 13.57 -4.22
N SER A 109 8.98 12.44 -3.50
CA SER A 109 7.80 11.72 -3.02
C SER A 109 7.06 12.47 -1.93
N VAL A 110 7.78 13.03 -0.97
CA VAL A 110 7.17 13.88 0.06
C VAL A 110 6.48 15.09 -0.58
N ALA A 111 7.12 15.75 -1.54
CA ALA A 111 6.52 16.88 -2.25
C ALA A 111 5.25 16.46 -3.02
N LYS A 112 5.29 15.30 -3.70
CA LYS A 112 4.13 14.72 -4.41
C LYS A 112 2.96 14.40 -3.47
N LEU A 113 3.25 13.81 -2.31
CA LEU A 113 2.26 13.23 -1.40
C LEU A 113 1.79 14.20 -0.31
N ARG A 114 2.39 15.39 -0.22
CA ARG A 114 2.01 16.38 0.80
C ARG A 114 0.54 16.77 0.66
N GLY A 115 -0.22 16.65 1.78
CA GLY A 115 -1.64 16.94 1.84
C GLY A 115 -2.51 15.99 1.04
N LYS A 116 -2.01 14.80 0.70
CA LYS A 116 -2.75 13.77 -0.01
C LYS A 116 -3.00 12.54 0.85
N SER A 117 -4.06 11.81 0.49
CA SER A 117 -4.48 10.58 1.15
C SER A 117 -4.79 9.53 0.11
N GLU A 118 -4.63 8.27 0.50
CA GLU A 118 -5.04 7.13 -0.30
C GLU A 118 -6.42 6.65 0.13
N MET A 119 -7.30 6.41 -0.86
CA MET A 119 -8.60 5.80 -0.66
C MET A 119 -8.65 4.51 -1.46
N HIS A 120 -9.28 3.48 -0.91
CA HIS A 120 -9.49 2.22 -1.61
C HIS A 120 -10.94 2.02 -1.98
N ILE A 121 -11.17 1.54 -3.19
CA ILE A 121 -12.44 1.02 -3.66
C ILE A 121 -12.24 -0.45 -3.98
N LYS A 122 -12.98 -1.31 -3.29
CA LYS A 122 -13.02 -2.74 -3.58
C LYS A 122 -14.31 -3.07 -4.28
N LEU A 123 -14.21 -3.70 -5.44
CA LEU A 123 -15.34 -4.19 -6.21
C LEU A 123 -15.30 -5.71 -6.22
N VAL A 124 -16.35 -6.33 -5.71
CA VAL A 124 -16.57 -7.77 -5.86
C VAL A 124 -17.57 -7.96 -6.99
N VAL A 125 -17.08 -8.50 -8.10
CA VAL A 125 -17.91 -8.83 -9.25
C VAL A 125 -18.24 -10.30 -9.19
N ARG A 126 -19.52 -10.62 -9.02
CA ARG A 126 -20.03 -12.01 -9.12
C ARG A 126 -20.59 -12.19 -10.51
N ASP A 127 -19.83 -12.83 -11.37
CA ASP A 127 -20.21 -12.98 -12.78
C ASP A 127 -20.76 -14.40 -13.03
N GLY A 128 -22.08 -14.50 -13.13
CA GLY A 128 -22.74 -15.75 -13.51
C GLY A 128 -22.35 -16.27 -14.90
N SER A 129 -21.84 -15.39 -15.78
CA SER A 129 -21.37 -15.79 -17.11
C SER A 129 -20.07 -16.62 -17.06
N LEU A 130 -19.33 -16.56 -15.95
CA LEU A 130 -18.19 -17.43 -15.72
C LEU A 130 -18.61 -18.89 -15.38
N ARG A 131 -19.87 -19.11 -14.99
CA ARG A 131 -20.44 -20.45 -14.74
C ARG A 131 -20.63 -21.25 -16.02
N GLU A 132 -21.10 -20.64 -17.08
CA GLU A 132 -21.36 -21.34 -18.36
C GLU A 132 -20.07 -21.81 -19.04
N ALA A 133 -18.91 -21.20 -18.76
CA ALA A 133 -17.64 -21.63 -19.31
C ALA A 133 -16.99 -22.82 -18.56
N MET A 134 -17.60 -23.32 -17.48
CA MET A 134 -17.18 -24.55 -16.79
C MET A 134 -17.93 -25.80 -17.28
N ILE A 135 -18.88 -25.68 -18.21
CA ILE A 135 -19.47 -26.86 -18.85
C ILE A 135 -18.41 -27.45 -19.75
N ASP A 136 -17.76 -28.41 -19.20
CA ASP A 136 -17.20 -29.65 -19.74
C ASP A 136 -16.92 -29.66 -21.24
N VAL A 137 -15.77 -29.15 -21.62
CA VAL A 137 -15.14 -29.63 -22.84
C VAL A 137 -14.44 -30.95 -22.47
N GLN A 138 -15.17 -32.05 -22.52
CA GLN A 138 -14.55 -33.38 -22.61
C GLN A 138 -13.73 -33.42 -23.91
N LEU A 139 -12.44 -33.10 -23.77
CA LEU A 139 -11.48 -33.22 -24.86
C LEU A 139 -10.85 -34.62 -24.79
N PRO A 140 -10.62 -35.30 -25.93
CA PRO A 140 -10.04 -36.61 -25.95
C PRO A 140 -8.61 -36.63 -25.40
N ASP A 141 -8.29 -37.65 -24.64
CA ASP A 141 -7.03 -37.90 -23.98
C ASP A 141 -5.85 -38.04 -24.97
N THR A 142 -5.16 -36.93 -25.22
CA THR A 142 -3.82 -36.94 -25.80
C THR A 142 -2.88 -36.09 -24.91
N VAL A 143 -1.91 -36.79 -24.32
CA VAL A 143 -1.09 -36.31 -23.17
C VAL A 143 -0.29 -35.01 -23.40
N GLY A 144 -0.17 -34.50 -24.62
CA GLY A 144 0.54 -33.25 -24.90
C GLY A 144 -0.37 -32.09 -25.33
N GLY A 145 -1.50 -32.33 -25.97
CA GLY A 145 -2.45 -31.33 -26.46
C GLY A 145 -3.28 -30.71 -25.36
N ASP A 146 -3.60 -31.49 -24.33
CA ASP A 146 -4.46 -31.07 -23.21
C ASP A 146 -3.80 -29.97 -22.33
N TYR A 147 -2.50 -30.10 -22.07
CA TYR A 147 -1.77 -29.09 -21.27
C TYR A 147 -1.74 -27.72 -21.95
N LEU A 148 -1.42 -27.67 -23.24
CA LEU A 148 -1.39 -26.43 -24.02
C LEU A 148 -2.78 -25.80 -24.17
N SER A 149 -3.81 -26.62 -24.34
CA SER A 149 -5.20 -26.17 -24.40
C SER A 149 -5.65 -25.56 -23.07
N LYS A 150 -5.33 -26.19 -21.95
CA LYS A 150 -5.61 -25.67 -20.61
C LYS A 150 -4.87 -24.35 -20.34
N LEU A 151 -3.61 -24.23 -20.78
CA LEU A 151 -2.86 -22.97 -20.66
C LEU A 151 -3.47 -21.85 -21.51
N LYS A 152 -3.89 -22.12 -22.74
CA LYS A 152 -4.56 -21.14 -23.62
C LYS A 152 -5.88 -20.66 -23.01
N VAL A 153 -6.71 -21.57 -22.50
CA VAL A 153 -7.97 -21.24 -21.83
C VAL A 153 -7.71 -20.41 -20.57
N LYS A 154 -6.71 -20.75 -19.76
CA LYS A 154 -6.33 -19.98 -18.58
C LYS A 154 -5.87 -18.56 -18.94
N ALA A 155 -5.04 -18.44 -19.97
CA ALA A 155 -4.55 -17.14 -20.46
C ALA A 155 -5.69 -16.27 -21.04
N SER A 156 -6.63 -16.86 -21.79
CA SER A 156 -7.80 -16.16 -22.32
C SER A 156 -8.69 -15.63 -21.20
N ARG A 157 -9.00 -16.46 -20.20
CA ARG A 157 -9.80 -16.05 -19.04
C ARG A 157 -9.13 -14.96 -18.23
N GLU A 158 -7.79 -15.00 -18.09
CA GLU A 158 -7.04 -13.94 -17.42
C GLU A 158 -7.14 -12.60 -18.17
N ARG A 159 -6.97 -12.63 -19.50
CA ARG A 159 -7.14 -11.44 -20.36
C ARG A 159 -8.54 -10.85 -20.26
N GLU A 160 -9.57 -11.69 -20.26
CA GLU A 160 -10.95 -11.27 -20.12
C GLU A 160 -11.20 -10.59 -18.78
N ARG A 161 -10.72 -11.19 -17.67
CA ARG A 161 -10.79 -10.57 -16.34
C ARG A 161 -10.10 -9.20 -16.31
N GLN A 162 -8.90 -9.10 -16.87
CA GLN A 162 -8.17 -7.83 -16.93
C GLN A 162 -8.90 -6.79 -17.77
N THR A 163 -9.54 -7.18 -18.86
CA THR A 163 -10.34 -6.28 -19.70
C THR A 163 -11.55 -5.76 -18.93
N LYS A 164 -12.29 -6.64 -18.25
CA LYS A 164 -13.41 -6.26 -17.37
C LYS A 164 -12.96 -5.35 -16.23
N ALA A 165 -11.85 -5.68 -15.58
CA ALA A 165 -11.29 -4.87 -14.50
C ALA A 165 -10.95 -3.45 -14.98
N ARG A 166 -10.33 -3.31 -16.15
CA ARG A 166 -10.02 -2.01 -16.74
C ARG A 166 -11.28 -1.22 -17.09
N ALA A 167 -12.30 -1.87 -17.67
CA ALA A 167 -13.55 -1.20 -18.00
C ALA A 167 -14.24 -0.65 -16.73
N LEU A 168 -14.27 -1.44 -15.66
CA LEU A 168 -14.81 -1.02 -14.38
C LEU A 168 -13.96 0.08 -13.71
N SER A 169 -12.63 0.00 -13.78
CA SER A 169 -11.77 1.06 -13.21
C SER A 169 -12.00 2.39 -13.93
N VAL A 170 -12.15 2.39 -15.25
CA VAL A 170 -12.48 3.62 -16.01
C VAL A 170 -13.81 4.22 -15.55
N GLN A 171 -14.82 3.38 -15.30
CA GLN A 171 -16.11 3.84 -14.78
C GLN A 171 -15.95 4.42 -13.36
N VAL A 172 -15.26 3.72 -12.49
CA VAL A 172 -14.97 4.17 -11.11
C VAL A 172 -14.18 5.47 -11.13
N HIS A 173 -13.15 5.58 -11.97
CA HIS A 173 -12.37 6.81 -12.14
C HIS A 173 -13.26 8.01 -12.46
N LYS A 174 -14.18 7.87 -13.40
CA LYS A 174 -15.12 8.94 -13.77
C LYS A 174 -16.05 9.34 -12.61
N LEU A 175 -16.48 8.37 -11.79
CA LEU A 175 -17.36 8.61 -10.66
C LEU A 175 -16.65 9.33 -9.51
N PHE A 176 -15.41 8.97 -9.24
CA PHE A 176 -14.65 9.47 -8.07
C PHE A 176 -13.67 10.58 -8.42
N ASN A 177 -13.20 10.66 -9.67
CA ASN A 177 -12.27 11.67 -10.18
C ASN A 177 -11.05 11.87 -9.26
N PRO A 178 -10.21 10.83 -9.08
CA PRO A 178 -8.98 10.90 -8.28
C PRO A 178 -7.89 11.68 -9.01
N LEU A 179 -6.81 11.99 -8.30
CA LEU A 179 -5.59 12.58 -8.89
C LEU A 179 -4.76 11.52 -9.62
N GLU A 180 -4.64 10.36 -9.02
CA GLU A 180 -3.95 9.19 -9.56
C GLU A 180 -4.67 7.92 -9.12
N GLU A 181 -4.51 6.84 -9.87
CA GLU A 181 -5.06 5.53 -9.51
C GLU A 181 -4.06 4.40 -9.76
N GLU A 182 -4.16 3.35 -8.94
CA GLU A 182 -3.51 2.06 -9.15
C GLU A 182 -4.54 0.97 -9.02
N VAL A 183 -4.57 0.04 -9.99
CA VAL A 183 -5.60 -0.99 -10.09
C VAL A 183 -4.97 -2.36 -10.00
N SER A 184 -5.47 -3.18 -9.10
CA SER A 184 -5.15 -4.61 -9.03
C SER A 184 -6.41 -5.45 -9.16
N CYS A 185 -6.27 -6.65 -9.77
CA CYS A 185 -7.36 -7.58 -9.92
C CYS A 185 -6.92 -8.98 -9.49
N LYS A 186 -7.75 -9.62 -8.65
CA LYS A 186 -7.50 -11.00 -8.16
C LYS A 186 -8.74 -11.86 -8.39
N LYS A 187 -8.50 -13.14 -8.71
CA LYS A 187 -9.57 -14.14 -8.73
C LYS A 187 -10.03 -14.45 -7.29
N VAL A 188 -11.34 -14.49 -7.07
CA VAL A 188 -11.96 -14.91 -5.80
C VAL A 188 -12.82 -16.13 -6.07
N ALA A 189 -12.67 -17.17 -5.24
CA ALA A 189 -13.50 -18.35 -5.32
C ALA A 189 -14.91 -18.08 -4.74
N PRO A 190 -15.95 -18.79 -5.20
CA PRO A 190 -15.94 -19.83 -6.24
C PRO A 190 -15.93 -19.29 -7.66
N GLU A 191 -16.47 -18.11 -7.97
CA GLU A 191 -16.55 -17.54 -9.32
C GLU A 191 -16.74 -16.04 -9.26
N GLY A 192 -15.68 -15.34 -8.84
CA GLY A 192 -15.72 -13.89 -8.70
C GLY A 192 -14.39 -13.25 -9.05
N MET A 193 -14.46 -11.94 -9.17
CA MET A 193 -13.32 -11.07 -9.37
C MET A 193 -13.33 -10.00 -8.30
N LEU A 194 -12.23 -9.87 -7.57
CA LEU A 194 -11.99 -8.74 -6.69
C LEU A 194 -11.08 -7.74 -7.42
N ILE A 195 -11.59 -6.56 -7.61
CA ILE A 195 -10.83 -5.41 -8.10
C ILE A 195 -10.57 -4.51 -6.91
N ASP A 196 -9.31 -4.21 -6.65
CA ASP A 196 -8.87 -3.25 -5.64
C ASP A 196 -8.26 -2.05 -6.36
N ILE A 197 -8.87 -0.88 -6.17
CA ILE A 197 -8.47 0.37 -6.80
C ILE A 197 -8.01 1.31 -5.70
N ALA A 198 -6.72 1.64 -5.71
CA ALA A 198 -6.16 2.67 -4.86
C ALA A 198 -6.27 4.03 -5.60
N HIS A 199 -6.86 5.02 -4.95
CA HIS A 199 -7.00 6.38 -5.44
C HIS A 199 -6.17 7.34 -4.58
N LEU A 200 -5.35 8.15 -5.21
CA LEU A 200 -4.70 9.29 -4.56
C LEU A 200 -5.62 10.51 -4.68
N ILE A 201 -5.94 11.14 -3.56
CA ILE A 201 -6.80 12.33 -3.50
C ILE A 201 -6.20 13.40 -2.60
N ASP A 202 -6.66 14.65 -2.73
CA ASP A 202 -6.36 15.67 -1.72
C ASP A 202 -7.06 15.33 -0.41
N SER A 203 -6.34 15.39 0.71
CA SER A 203 -6.88 15.07 2.05
C SER A 203 -8.08 15.94 2.41
N LYS A 204 -8.12 17.16 1.91
CA LYS A 204 -9.28 18.08 2.08
C LYS A 204 -10.54 17.61 1.32
N SER A 205 -10.39 16.69 0.38
CA SER A 205 -11.48 16.18 -0.45
C SER A 205 -12.06 14.86 0.04
N VAL A 206 -11.59 14.32 1.17
CA VAL A 206 -12.01 13.01 1.71
C VAL A 206 -13.52 12.95 1.90
N GLU A 207 -14.12 13.91 2.55
CA GLU A 207 -15.57 13.95 2.78
C GLU A 207 -16.36 13.99 1.45
N LYS A 208 -15.96 14.86 0.54
CA LYS A 208 -16.57 14.92 -0.80
C LYS A 208 -16.43 13.61 -1.58
N TYR A 209 -15.28 12.95 -1.43
CA TYR A 209 -15.02 11.65 -2.05
C TYR A 209 -15.93 10.57 -1.44
N GLN A 210 -16.06 10.52 -0.11
CA GLN A 210 -16.93 9.58 0.59
C GLN A 210 -18.41 9.78 0.23
N ASN A 211 -18.87 11.02 0.09
CA ASN A 211 -20.24 11.35 -0.31
C ASN A 211 -20.57 10.86 -1.73
N ARG A 212 -19.59 10.73 -2.62
CA ARG A 212 -19.79 10.14 -3.96
C ARG A 212 -20.09 8.65 -3.93
N TYR A 213 -19.70 7.95 -2.86
CA TYR A 213 -19.89 6.50 -2.73
C TYR A 213 -21.34 6.07 -2.90
N VAL A 214 -22.29 6.78 -2.29
CA VAL A 214 -23.71 6.41 -2.35
C VAL A 214 -24.25 6.43 -3.79
N SER A 215 -23.86 7.44 -4.57
CA SER A 215 -24.25 7.53 -5.97
C SER A 215 -23.49 6.55 -6.87
N ALA A 216 -22.23 6.30 -6.58
CA ALA A 216 -21.41 5.34 -7.30
C ALA A 216 -21.90 3.90 -7.11
N ALA A 217 -22.24 3.50 -5.89
CA ALA A 217 -22.78 2.19 -5.57
C ALA A 217 -24.09 1.91 -6.31
N LYS A 218 -24.95 2.93 -6.50
CA LYS A 218 -26.18 2.80 -7.30
C LYS A 218 -25.92 2.61 -8.80
N GLN A 219 -24.81 3.14 -9.32
CA GLN A 219 -24.46 3.03 -10.73
C GLN A 219 -23.71 1.73 -11.06
N LEU A 220 -23.00 1.17 -10.09
CA LEU A 220 -22.23 -0.08 -10.20
C LEU A 220 -23.10 -1.30 -9.81
N LYS A 221 -24.26 -1.45 -10.44
CA LYS A 221 -25.33 -2.41 -10.07
C LYS A 221 -24.91 -3.88 -9.98
N ASN A 222 -23.87 -4.28 -10.73
CA ASN A 222 -23.42 -5.68 -10.81
C ASN A 222 -22.20 -5.95 -9.91
N CYS A 223 -21.89 -5.04 -9.00
CA CYS A 223 -20.74 -5.13 -8.11
C CYS A 223 -21.14 -4.86 -6.68
N GLU A 224 -20.59 -5.63 -5.75
CA GLU A 224 -20.54 -5.20 -4.36
C GLU A 224 -19.39 -4.20 -4.25
N VAL A 225 -19.69 -3.00 -3.77
CA VAL A 225 -18.73 -1.91 -3.67
C VAL A 225 -18.43 -1.63 -2.21
N ALA A 226 -17.17 -1.60 -1.83
CA ALA A 226 -16.72 -1.15 -0.53
C ALA A 226 -15.67 -0.05 -0.68
N ILE A 227 -15.71 0.93 0.22
CA ILE A 227 -14.74 2.03 0.29
C ILE A 227 -14.05 2.02 1.64
N SER A 228 -12.75 2.32 1.65
CA SER A 228 -11.99 2.50 2.88
C SER A 228 -10.93 3.59 2.73
N GLY A 229 -10.48 4.12 3.86
CA GLY A 229 -9.56 5.25 3.96
C GLY A 229 -10.18 6.42 4.73
N PRO A 230 -9.43 7.51 4.94
CA PRO A 230 -8.11 7.78 4.32
C PRO A 230 -6.96 6.96 4.94
N TRP A 231 -6.08 6.48 4.09
CA TRP A 231 -4.89 5.73 4.44
C TRP A 231 -3.63 6.51 4.08
N PRO A 232 -2.47 6.22 4.71
CA PRO A 232 -1.17 6.61 4.20
C PRO A 232 -0.98 6.10 2.76
N PRO A 233 -0.31 6.85 1.87
CA PRO A 233 -0.29 6.55 0.43
C PRO A 233 0.72 5.44 0.07
N TYR A 234 0.43 4.20 0.45
CA TYR A 234 1.28 3.02 0.23
C TYR A 234 1.50 2.69 -1.25
N HIS A 235 0.47 2.86 -2.09
CA HIS A 235 0.52 2.51 -3.52
C HIS A 235 1.22 3.57 -4.36
N PHE A 236 1.34 4.80 -3.87
CA PHE A 236 1.86 5.95 -4.63
C PHE A 236 3.30 6.32 -4.24
N LEU A 237 3.98 5.41 -3.55
CA LEU A 237 5.38 5.56 -3.20
C LEU A 237 6.29 5.52 -4.44
N PRO A 238 7.52 6.08 -4.35
CA PRO A 238 8.48 5.97 -5.44
C PRO A 238 8.76 4.50 -5.73
N GLY A 239 9.00 4.19 -7.00
CA GLY A 239 9.48 2.88 -7.41
C GLY A 239 10.71 2.45 -6.62
N LYS A 240 11.30 1.30 -6.94
CA LYS A 240 12.40 0.66 -6.18
C LYS A 240 13.39 1.67 -5.60
N LEU A 241 13.39 1.80 -4.27
CA LEU A 241 14.44 2.49 -3.54
C LEU A 241 15.78 1.77 -3.82
N ARG A 242 16.86 2.53 -3.88
CA ARG A 242 18.19 1.95 -3.99
C ARG A 242 18.49 1.18 -2.71
N THR A 243 18.66 -0.12 -2.83
CA THR A 243 19.15 -0.96 -1.74
C THR A 243 20.62 -0.61 -1.52
N VAL A 244 20.99 -0.36 -0.27
CA VAL A 244 22.39 -0.36 0.13
C VAL A 244 22.76 -1.84 0.20
N ALA A 245 23.59 -2.31 -0.73
CA ALA A 245 24.16 -3.65 -0.61
C ALA A 245 24.93 -3.69 0.72
N GLY A 246 24.47 -4.51 1.65
CA GLY A 246 25.24 -4.87 2.82
C GLY A 246 26.51 -5.51 2.31
N ASN A 247 27.67 -5.01 2.71
CA ASN A 247 28.91 -5.74 2.58
C ASN A 247 28.74 -7.02 3.41
N SER A 248 28.57 -8.14 2.71
CA SER A 248 28.70 -9.49 3.25
C SER A 248 30.14 -9.75 3.59
#